data_b601fdbc7d8d27fcae6e98db0b729806
#
_entry.id   b601fdbc7d8d27fcae6e98db0b729806
#
_cell.length_a   1.000
_cell.length_b   1.000
_cell.length_c   1.000
_cell.angle_alpha   90.00
_cell.angle_beta   90.00
_cell.angle_gamma   90.00
#
_symmetry.space_group_name_H-M   'P 1'
#
loop_
_entity.id
_entity.type
_entity.pdbx_description
1 polymer ?
#
loop_
_entity_poly.entity_id
_entity_poly.type
_entity_poly.pdbx_seq_one_letter_code
_entity_poly.pdbx_strand_id
1 'polypeptide(L)'
;MIPLNEQAYQHLRNMITTNQLSYQEIYSETKLSKELGISRTPFRDAIHRLAQEGYIDIIPSKGFTLHQLSRKDVYETFQVRSALECYCTFQIARDVDNKKAKKLFKELHFIMENMKEILDTTQSIEDFSEYDFQFHTKIISYVENEQFSSIFDTFMYRMQKLAALSLAHKGR
;
A
#
# COMPACT_ATOMS: atom_id res chain seq x y z
N MET A 1 -10.03 8.96 -23.29
CA MET A 1 -9.14 7.80 -23.54
C MET A 1 -8.05 7.84 -22.48
N ILE A 2 -7.81 6.74 -21.77
CA ILE A 2 -6.78 6.67 -20.72
C ILE A 2 -5.41 6.70 -21.39
N PRO A 3 -4.46 7.53 -20.94
CA PRO A 3 -3.08 7.57 -21.47
C PRO A 3 -2.40 6.20 -21.41
N LEU A 4 -1.54 5.88 -22.39
CA LEU A 4 -0.88 4.57 -22.47
C LEU A 4 0.04 4.27 -21.27
N ASN A 5 0.68 5.28 -20.71
CA ASN A 5 1.48 5.14 -19.48
C ASN A 5 0.61 4.78 -18.26
N GLU A 6 -0.59 5.36 -18.17
CA GLU A 6 -1.54 5.01 -17.11
C GLU A 6 -2.10 3.59 -17.28
N GLN A 7 -2.38 3.19 -18.53
CA GLN A 7 -2.80 1.79 -18.80
C GLN A 7 -1.71 0.80 -18.42
N ALA A 8 -0.45 1.07 -18.77
CA ALA A 8 0.69 0.25 -18.41
C ALA A 8 0.88 0.20 -16.87
N TYR A 9 0.75 1.34 -16.21
CA TYR A 9 0.86 1.43 -14.75
C TYR A 9 -0.22 0.59 -14.06
N GLN A 10 -1.48 0.76 -14.44
CA GLN A 10 -2.59 0.00 -13.85
C GLN A 10 -2.45 -1.52 -14.09
N HIS A 11 -2.01 -1.91 -15.29
CA HIS A 11 -1.78 -3.31 -15.59
C HIS A 11 -0.68 -3.92 -14.72
N LEU A 12 0.48 -3.28 -14.65
CA LEU A 12 1.61 -3.74 -13.83
C LEU A 12 1.25 -3.76 -12.35
N ARG A 13 0.58 -2.73 -11.87
CA ARG A 13 0.08 -2.67 -10.50
C ARG A 13 -0.87 -3.83 -10.21
N ASN A 14 -1.77 -4.15 -11.12
CA ASN A 14 -2.65 -5.32 -11.00
C ASN A 14 -1.86 -6.63 -10.94
N MET A 15 -0.85 -6.82 -11.81
CA MET A 15 0.00 -8.00 -11.77
C MET A 15 0.69 -8.18 -10.40
N ILE A 16 1.16 -7.08 -9.80
CA ILE A 16 1.75 -7.07 -8.45
C ILE A 16 0.71 -7.48 -7.41
N THR A 17 -0.48 -6.87 -7.46
CA THR A 17 -1.52 -7.06 -6.44
C THR A 17 -2.24 -8.41 -6.51
N THR A 18 -2.22 -9.05 -7.68
CA THR A 18 -2.80 -10.39 -7.92
C THR A 18 -1.77 -11.51 -7.89
N ASN A 19 -0.55 -11.23 -7.37
CA ASN A 19 0.53 -12.19 -7.21
C ASN A 19 0.97 -12.86 -8.54
N GLN A 20 0.86 -12.16 -9.67
CA GLN A 20 1.33 -12.66 -10.97
C GLN A 20 2.83 -12.45 -11.17
N LEU A 21 3.45 -11.63 -10.34
CA LEU A 21 4.89 -11.44 -10.30
C LEU A 21 5.49 -12.13 -9.07
N SER A 22 6.66 -12.74 -9.24
CA SER A 22 7.37 -13.46 -8.17
C SER A 22 8.60 -12.69 -7.72
N TYR A 23 8.98 -12.84 -6.44
CA TYR A 23 10.28 -12.37 -5.96
C TYR A 23 11.42 -13.14 -6.64
N GLN A 24 12.57 -12.48 -6.77
CA GLN A 24 13.80 -13.04 -7.37
C GLN A 24 13.75 -13.24 -8.90
N GLU A 25 12.61 -12.97 -9.54
CA GLU A 25 12.51 -12.94 -10.99
C GLU A 25 12.80 -11.54 -11.54
N ILE A 26 13.52 -11.51 -12.69
CA ILE A 26 13.76 -10.28 -13.43
C ILE A 26 12.85 -10.24 -14.63
N TYR A 27 12.01 -9.21 -14.68
CA TYR A 27 11.01 -9.01 -15.73
C TYR A 27 11.53 -8.06 -16.80
N SER A 28 11.50 -8.51 -18.04
CA SER A 28 11.97 -7.71 -19.19
C SER A 28 10.93 -6.67 -19.60
N GLU A 29 11.30 -5.37 -19.54
CA GLU A 29 10.47 -4.26 -20.03
C GLU A 29 10.04 -4.48 -21.50
N THR A 30 10.96 -4.95 -22.33
CA THR A 30 10.69 -5.18 -23.76
C THR A 30 9.68 -6.29 -23.99
N LYS A 31 9.73 -7.37 -23.22
CA LYS A 31 8.80 -8.47 -23.32
C LYS A 31 7.39 -8.04 -22.91
N LEU A 32 7.26 -7.47 -21.69
CA LEU A 32 5.97 -7.07 -21.15
C LEU A 32 5.31 -5.93 -21.94
N SER A 33 6.08 -4.93 -22.40
CA SER A 33 5.53 -3.85 -23.23
C SER A 33 4.95 -4.39 -24.55
N LYS A 34 5.62 -5.40 -25.15
CA LYS A 34 5.16 -6.06 -26.39
C LYS A 34 3.89 -6.88 -26.14
N GLU A 35 3.81 -7.60 -25.02
CA GLU A 35 2.62 -8.38 -24.63
C GLU A 35 1.40 -7.48 -24.43
N LEU A 36 1.60 -6.28 -23.88
CA LEU A 36 0.55 -5.27 -23.72
C LEU A 36 0.22 -4.48 -24.99
N GLY A 37 0.99 -4.63 -26.07
CA GLY A 37 0.84 -3.81 -27.27
C GLY A 37 1.16 -2.32 -27.04
N ILE A 38 1.93 -1.98 -26.01
CA ILE A 38 2.30 -0.61 -25.65
C ILE A 38 3.77 -0.38 -26.02
N SER A 39 4.07 0.80 -26.61
CA SER A 39 5.45 1.15 -26.93
C SER A 39 6.32 1.34 -25.67
N ARG A 40 7.64 1.24 -25.84
CA ARG A 40 8.58 1.23 -24.72
C ARG A 40 8.54 2.49 -23.85
N THR A 41 8.34 3.68 -24.45
CA THR A 41 8.39 4.94 -23.72
C THR A 41 7.31 5.02 -22.64
N PRO A 42 5.99 4.95 -22.95
CA PRO A 42 4.95 4.98 -21.93
C PRO A 42 5.03 3.80 -20.95
N PHE A 43 5.55 2.65 -21.38
CA PHE A 43 5.76 1.52 -20.50
C PHE A 43 6.87 1.80 -19.47
N ARG A 44 7.99 2.41 -19.92
CA ARG A 44 9.09 2.81 -19.05
C ARG A 44 8.66 3.89 -18.04
N ASP A 45 7.82 4.84 -18.44
CA ASP A 45 7.25 5.85 -17.53
C ASP A 45 6.48 5.17 -16.41
N ALA A 46 5.69 4.14 -16.72
CA ALA A 46 4.97 3.35 -15.72
C ALA A 46 5.93 2.59 -14.78
N ILE A 47 7.00 1.98 -15.32
CA ILE A 47 8.05 1.32 -14.55
C ILE A 47 8.72 2.31 -13.58
N HIS A 48 9.11 3.49 -14.05
CA HIS A 48 9.74 4.50 -13.20
C HIS A 48 8.81 4.95 -12.09
N ARG A 49 7.52 5.13 -12.37
CA ARG A 49 6.52 5.48 -11.37
C ARG A 49 6.38 4.39 -10.30
N LEU A 50 6.26 3.12 -10.71
CA LEU A 50 6.20 2.00 -9.76
C LEU A 50 7.47 1.86 -8.93
N ALA A 51 8.64 2.18 -9.50
CA ALA A 51 9.89 2.19 -8.76
C ALA A 51 9.94 3.35 -7.74
N GLN A 52 9.49 4.55 -8.12
CA GLN A 52 9.37 5.69 -7.19
C GLN A 52 8.40 5.40 -6.05
N GLU A 53 7.29 4.69 -6.35
CA GLU A 53 6.34 4.23 -5.34
C GLU A 53 6.86 3.03 -4.53
N GLY A 54 8.04 2.46 -4.90
CA GLY A 54 8.73 1.39 -4.19
C GLY A 54 8.06 0.01 -4.32
N TYR A 55 7.33 -0.24 -5.40
CA TYR A 55 6.79 -1.57 -5.71
C TYR A 55 7.83 -2.48 -6.35
N ILE A 56 8.74 -1.90 -7.11
CA ILE A 56 9.74 -2.61 -7.90
C ILE A 56 11.10 -1.93 -7.82
N ASP A 57 12.16 -2.71 -8.09
CA ASP A 57 13.53 -2.23 -8.25
C ASP A 57 13.94 -2.35 -9.70
N ILE A 58 14.44 -1.25 -10.31
CA ILE A 58 14.94 -1.25 -11.67
C ILE A 58 16.36 -1.82 -11.66
N ILE A 59 16.60 -2.84 -12.50
CA ILE A 59 17.91 -3.45 -12.69
C ILE A 59 18.47 -2.97 -14.03
N PRO A 60 19.50 -2.13 -14.02
CA PRO A 60 20.05 -1.55 -15.25
C PRO A 60 20.35 -2.61 -16.32
N SER A 61 19.90 -2.36 -17.55
CA SER A 61 20.08 -3.21 -18.74
C SER A 61 19.42 -4.60 -18.67
N LYS A 62 18.72 -4.95 -17.59
CA LYS A 62 18.06 -6.26 -17.43
C LYS A 62 16.54 -6.15 -17.34
N GLY A 63 16.01 -5.09 -16.70
CA GLY A 63 14.58 -4.89 -16.49
C GLY A 63 14.27 -4.49 -15.06
N PHE A 64 13.30 -5.15 -14.43
CA PHE A 64 12.91 -4.85 -13.05
C PHE A 64 12.57 -6.13 -12.28
N THR A 65 12.56 -6.03 -10.96
CA THR A 65 12.11 -7.08 -10.04
C THR A 65 11.16 -6.49 -9.00
N LEU A 66 10.40 -7.33 -8.31
CA LEU A 66 9.62 -6.88 -7.15
C LEU A 66 10.57 -6.36 -6.05
N HIS A 67 10.21 -5.22 -5.45
CA HIS A 67 10.94 -4.68 -4.31
C HIS A 67 10.80 -5.61 -3.10
N GLN A 68 11.93 -6.04 -2.55
CA GLN A 68 11.95 -6.85 -1.35
C GLN A 68 12.04 -5.94 -0.12
N LEU A 69 11.00 -5.96 0.73
CA LEU A 69 10.99 -5.16 1.95
C LEU A 69 12.17 -5.46 2.86
N SER A 70 12.94 -4.44 3.13
CA SER A 70 13.98 -4.46 4.15
C SER A 70 13.44 -4.00 5.51
N ARG A 71 14.20 -4.28 6.59
CA ARG A 71 13.89 -3.72 7.92
C ARG A 71 13.87 -2.18 7.91
N LYS A 72 14.69 -1.57 7.06
CA LYS A 72 14.75 -0.12 6.89
C LYS A 72 13.45 0.42 6.29
N ASP A 73 12.91 -0.23 5.25
CA ASP A 73 11.65 0.18 4.62
C ASP A 73 10.49 0.13 5.61
N VAL A 74 10.43 -0.93 6.41
CA VAL A 74 9.43 -1.06 7.49
C VAL A 74 9.58 0.08 8.49
N TYR A 75 10.79 0.33 8.98
CA TYR A 75 11.06 1.37 9.96
C TYR A 75 10.70 2.77 9.45
N GLU A 76 11.14 3.13 8.24
CA GLU A 76 10.86 4.43 7.62
C GLU A 76 9.36 4.62 7.37
N THR A 77 8.65 3.57 6.96
CA THR A 77 7.19 3.61 6.79
C THR A 77 6.47 3.87 8.12
N PHE A 78 6.90 3.21 9.20
CA PHE A 78 6.34 3.47 10.53
C PHE A 78 6.63 4.90 11.04
N GLN A 79 7.77 5.49 10.70
CA GLN A 79 8.06 6.88 11.04
C GLN A 79 7.09 7.84 10.33
N VAL A 80 6.85 7.67 9.03
CA VAL A 80 5.89 8.48 8.26
C VAL A 80 4.49 8.31 8.84
N ARG A 81 4.05 7.08 9.07
CA ARG A 81 2.75 6.77 9.67
C ARG A 81 2.60 7.46 11.03
N SER A 82 3.57 7.29 11.92
CA SER A 82 3.54 7.90 13.25
C SER A 82 3.44 9.43 13.19
N ALA A 83 4.17 10.07 12.28
CA ALA A 83 4.12 11.52 12.13
C ALA A 83 2.72 12.01 11.70
N LEU A 84 2.10 11.34 10.73
CA LEU A 84 0.76 11.67 10.25
C LEU A 84 -0.29 11.39 11.34
N GLU A 85 -0.24 10.22 11.97
CA GLU A 85 -1.22 9.81 12.98
C GLU A 85 -1.13 10.66 14.24
N CYS A 86 0.07 11.01 14.72
CA CYS A 86 0.23 11.90 15.86
C CYS A 86 -0.44 13.26 15.62
N TYR A 87 -0.24 13.83 14.43
CA TYR A 87 -0.90 15.09 14.08
C TYR A 87 -2.42 14.94 14.05
N CYS A 88 -2.93 13.90 13.37
CA CYS A 88 -4.38 13.67 13.25
C CYS A 88 -5.02 13.39 14.63
N THR A 89 -4.38 12.57 15.46
CA THR A 89 -4.85 12.25 16.81
C THR A 89 -4.88 13.49 17.70
N PHE A 90 -3.90 14.39 17.57
CA PHE A 90 -3.91 15.67 18.26
C PHE A 90 -5.11 16.54 17.85
N GLN A 91 -5.46 16.60 16.55
CA GLN A 91 -6.65 17.32 16.10
C GLN A 91 -7.94 16.67 16.60
N ILE A 92 -8.04 15.35 16.57
CA ILE A 92 -9.18 14.59 17.11
C ILE A 92 -9.36 14.89 18.61
N ALA A 93 -8.28 14.93 19.38
CA ALA A 93 -8.31 15.21 20.81
C ALA A 93 -8.80 16.64 21.11
N ARG A 94 -8.43 17.62 20.29
CA ARG A 94 -8.95 19.00 20.40
C ARG A 94 -10.44 19.09 20.12
N ASP A 95 -10.94 18.22 19.24
CA ASP A 95 -12.33 18.20 18.78
C ASP A 95 -13.20 17.18 19.52
N VAL A 96 -12.74 16.63 20.64
CA VAL A 96 -13.33 15.47 21.32
C VAL A 96 -14.84 15.58 21.56
N ASP A 97 -15.35 16.79 21.80
CA ASP A 97 -16.79 17.05 22.04
C ASP A 97 -17.62 17.24 20.77
N ASN A 98 -16.97 17.36 19.65
CA ASN A 98 -17.60 17.59 18.36
C ASN A 98 -18.31 16.31 17.85
N LYS A 99 -19.39 16.48 17.09
CA LYS A 99 -20.17 15.36 16.53
C LYS A 99 -19.33 14.48 15.60
N LYS A 100 -18.38 15.07 14.84
CA LYS A 100 -17.49 14.35 13.92
C LYS A 100 -16.56 13.42 14.71
N ALA A 101 -15.93 13.92 15.78
CA ALA A 101 -15.06 13.09 16.63
C ALA A 101 -15.85 11.97 17.33
N LYS A 102 -17.04 12.27 17.87
CA LYS A 102 -17.92 11.25 18.48
C LYS A 102 -18.35 10.17 17.50
N LYS A 103 -18.59 10.53 16.23
CA LYS A 103 -18.87 9.54 15.18
C LYS A 103 -17.62 8.68 14.90
N LEU A 104 -16.46 9.31 14.75
CA LEU A 104 -15.19 8.59 14.54
C LEU A 104 -14.94 7.59 15.66
N PHE A 105 -15.10 7.97 16.93
CA PHE A 105 -14.87 7.05 18.06
C PHE A 105 -15.77 5.80 17.99
N LYS A 106 -17.01 5.93 17.54
CA LYS A 106 -17.90 4.77 17.35
C LYS A 106 -17.38 3.85 16.23
N GLU A 107 -16.92 4.44 15.12
CA GLU A 107 -16.37 3.69 13.99
C GLU A 107 -15.08 2.98 14.40
N LEU A 108 -14.18 3.65 15.10
CA LEU A 108 -12.92 3.04 15.59
C LEU A 108 -13.21 1.92 16.61
N HIS A 109 -14.18 2.11 17.51
CA HIS A 109 -14.57 1.08 18.47
C HIS A 109 -15.08 -0.18 17.74
N PHE A 110 -15.96 -0.02 16.76
CA PHE A 110 -16.46 -1.13 15.95
C PHE A 110 -15.30 -1.89 15.24
N ILE A 111 -14.34 -1.17 14.65
CA ILE A 111 -13.17 -1.79 14.01
C ILE A 111 -12.35 -2.58 15.03
N MET A 112 -12.10 -2.02 16.21
CA MET A 112 -11.33 -2.68 17.29
C MET A 112 -12.03 -3.94 17.80
N GLU A 113 -13.37 -3.95 17.90
CA GLU A 113 -14.12 -5.14 18.29
C GLU A 113 -13.98 -6.27 17.26
N ASN A 114 -14.04 -5.94 15.94
CA ASN A 114 -13.80 -6.92 14.89
C ASN A 114 -12.34 -7.46 14.92
N MET A 115 -11.35 -6.58 15.12
CA MET A 115 -9.96 -7.02 15.27
C MET A 115 -9.79 -7.98 16.45
N LYS A 116 -10.46 -7.70 17.58
CA LYS A 116 -10.44 -8.58 18.74
C LYS A 116 -11.12 -9.92 18.44
N GLU A 117 -12.29 -9.91 17.79
CA GLU A 117 -12.96 -11.15 17.40
C GLU A 117 -12.11 -12.04 16.49
N ILE A 118 -11.40 -11.42 15.52
CA ILE A 118 -10.47 -12.14 14.65
C ILE A 118 -9.35 -12.80 15.46
N LEU A 119 -8.77 -12.10 16.44
CA LEU A 119 -7.72 -12.64 17.30
C LEU A 119 -8.23 -13.79 18.17
N ASP A 120 -9.46 -13.69 18.66
CA ASP A 120 -10.07 -14.69 19.54
C ASP A 120 -10.59 -15.94 18.78
N THR A 121 -10.80 -15.84 17.45
CA THR A 121 -11.42 -16.88 16.62
C THR A 121 -10.49 -17.42 15.54
N THR A 122 -10.45 -16.76 14.41
CA THR A 122 -9.77 -17.24 13.19
C THR A 122 -8.26 -17.05 13.21
N GLN A 123 -7.77 -16.06 13.94
CA GLN A 123 -6.38 -15.61 13.95
C GLN A 123 -5.85 -15.31 12.54
N SER A 124 -6.75 -14.94 11.61
CA SER A 124 -6.42 -14.59 10.25
C SER A 124 -5.60 -13.29 10.20
N ILE A 125 -4.35 -13.39 9.80
CA ILE A 125 -3.46 -12.22 9.63
C ILE A 125 -4.00 -11.30 8.52
N GLU A 126 -4.59 -11.87 7.48
CA GLU A 126 -5.13 -11.11 6.35
C GLU A 126 -6.32 -10.25 6.78
N ASP A 127 -7.30 -10.86 7.46
CA ASP A 127 -8.48 -10.14 7.97
C ASP A 127 -8.08 -9.10 9.01
N PHE A 128 -7.18 -9.44 9.94
CA PHE A 128 -6.66 -8.49 10.92
C PHE A 128 -5.99 -7.28 10.27
N SER A 129 -5.16 -7.52 9.25
CA SER A 129 -4.45 -6.44 8.52
C SER A 129 -5.40 -5.51 7.78
N GLU A 130 -6.53 -6.03 7.28
CA GLU A 130 -7.56 -5.21 6.63
C GLU A 130 -8.22 -4.25 7.63
N TYR A 131 -8.60 -4.72 8.81
CA TYR A 131 -9.15 -3.87 9.86
C TYR A 131 -8.12 -2.89 10.44
N ASP A 132 -6.86 -3.31 10.60
CA ASP A 132 -5.74 -2.42 11.00
C ASP A 132 -5.60 -1.26 10.00
N PHE A 133 -5.60 -1.56 8.72
CA PHE A 133 -5.57 -0.52 7.68
C PHE A 133 -6.77 0.43 7.75
N GLN A 134 -7.98 -0.11 7.93
CA GLN A 134 -9.19 0.70 8.07
C GLN A 134 -9.12 1.61 9.30
N PHE A 135 -8.63 1.11 10.43
CA PHE A 135 -8.48 1.87 11.67
C PHE A 135 -7.61 3.11 11.45
N HIS A 136 -6.45 2.93 10.87
CA HIS A 136 -5.51 4.02 10.62
C HIS A 136 -5.99 4.99 9.54
N THR A 137 -6.64 4.47 8.49
CA THR A 137 -7.27 5.30 7.44
C THR A 137 -8.33 6.23 8.03
N LYS A 138 -9.15 5.76 8.97
CA LYS A 138 -10.16 6.58 9.66
C LYS A 138 -9.54 7.72 10.46
N ILE A 139 -8.44 7.48 11.15
CA ILE A 139 -7.70 8.51 11.89
C ILE A 139 -7.16 9.58 10.94
N ILE A 140 -6.49 9.17 9.85
CA ILE A 140 -5.89 10.07 8.87
C ILE A 140 -6.96 10.91 8.16
N SER A 141 -8.07 10.29 7.74
CA SER A 141 -9.13 10.96 7.00
C SER A 141 -9.90 11.98 7.84
N TYR A 142 -9.77 11.95 9.18
CA TYR A 142 -10.47 12.90 10.07
C TYR A 142 -10.15 14.37 9.76
N VAL A 143 -8.89 14.67 9.42
CA VAL A 143 -8.45 16.05 9.15
C VAL A 143 -8.79 16.55 7.74
N GLU A 144 -9.35 15.69 6.87
CA GLU A 144 -9.76 16.02 5.50
C GLU A 144 -8.62 16.63 4.65
N ASN A 145 -7.39 16.18 4.90
CA ASN A 145 -6.22 16.59 4.13
C ASN A 145 -5.91 15.52 3.08
N GLU A 146 -6.21 15.82 1.82
CA GLU A 146 -6.00 14.89 0.69
C GLU A 146 -4.54 14.47 0.54
N GLN A 147 -3.58 15.34 0.89
CA GLN A 147 -2.15 15.00 0.84
C GLN A 147 -1.81 13.94 1.89
N PHE A 148 -2.37 14.06 3.12
CA PHE A 148 -2.17 13.05 4.16
C PHE A 148 -2.73 11.71 3.75
N SER A 149 -3.95 11.68 3.22
CA SER A 149 -4.57 10.45 2.72
C SER A 149 -3.75 9.83 1.59
N SER A 150 -3.33 10.62 0.61
CA SER A 150 -2.52 10.13 -0.52
C SER A 150 -1.18 9.54 -0.09
N ILE A 151 -0.46 10.22 0.82
CA ILE A 151 0.81 9.72 1.36
C ILE A 151 0.57 8.41 2.13
N PHE A 152 -0.41 8.41 3.04
CA PHE A 152 -0.73 7.24 3.87
C PHE A 152 -1.10 6.03 3.00
N ASP A 153 -2.02 6.20 2.05
CA ASP A 153 -2.49 5.13 1.17
C ASP A 153 -1.34 4.53 0.34
N THR A 154 -0.47 5.38 -0.21
CA THR A 154 0.68 4.92 -1.00
C THR A 154 1.62 4.05 -0.16
N PHE A 155 2.00 4.51 1.04
CA PHE A 155 2.94 3.80 1.90
C PHE A 155 2.32 2.54 2.50
N MET A 156 1.12 2.62 3.04
CA MET A 156 0.48 1.50 3.74
C MET A 156 0.03 0.40 2.79
N TYR A 157 -0.56 0.76 1.64
CA TYR A 157 -0.96 -0.22 0.63
C TYR A 157 0.24 -1.01 0.12
N ARG A 158 1.36 -0.33 -0.16
CA ARG A 158 2.62 -0.98 -0.55
C ARG A 158 3.08 -1.96 0.53
N MET A 159 3.11 -1.53 1.79
CA MET A 159 3.55 -2.38 2.91
C MET A 159 2.70 -3.64 3.06
N GLN A 160 1.38 -3.51 3.03
CA GLN A 160 0.48 -4.66 3.12
C GLN A 160 0.73 -5.66 1.99
N LYS A 161 0.80 -5.18 0.75
CA LYS A 161 0.96 -6.06 -0.42
C LYS A 161 2.31 -6.75 -0.45
N LEU A 162 3.38 -6.02 -0.19
CA LEU A 162 4.72 -6.61 -0.17
C LEU A 162 4.94 -7.54 1.03
N ALA A 163 4.34 -7.23 2.18
CA ALA A 163 4.37 -8.12 3.35
C ALA A 163 3.64 -9.44 3.07
N ALA A 164 2.43 -9.39 2.51
CA ALA A 164 1.66 -10.58 2.14
C ALA A 164 2.41 -11.47 1.14
N LEU A 165 3.02 -10.87 0.10
CA LEU A 165 3.85 -11.59 -0.86
C LEU A 165 5.08 -12.24 -0.21
N SER A 166 5.73 -11.55 0.71
CA SER A 166 6.91 -12.06 1.43
C SER A 166 6.58 -13.25 2.32
N LEU A 167 5.43 -13.23 2.99
CA LEU A 167 4.95 -14.34 3.83
C LEU A 167 4.56 -15.55 2.97
N ALA A 168 3.87 -15.36 1.87
CA ALA A 168 3.50 -16.44 0.95
C ALA A 168 4.72 -17.14 0.34
N HIS A 169 5.85 -16.45 0.20
CA HIS A 169 7.09 -17.03 -0.35
C HIS A 169 7.91 -17.81 0.69
N LYS A 170 7.83 -17.47 1.98
CA LYS A 170 8.51 -18.21 3.05
C LYS A 170 7.79 -19.50 3.47
N GLY A 171 6.54 -19.69 3.04
CA GLY A 171 5.73 -20.88 3.32
C GLY A 171 5.86 -22.00 2.28
N ARG A 172 6.76 -21.88 1.34
CA ARG A 172 7.14 -22.92 0.37
C ARG A 172 8.63 -23.22 0.56
#